data_26ce7ccbc2e2fed7be17b149243c22b2
#
_entry.id   26ce7ccbc2e2fed7be17b149243c22b2
#
_cell.length_a   1.000
_cell.length_b   1.000
_cell.length_c   1.000
_cell.angle_alpha   90.00
_cell.angle_beta   90.00
_cell.angle_gamma   90.00
#
_symmetry.space_group_name_H-M   'P 1'
#
loop_
_entity.id
_entity.type
_entity.pdbx_description
1 polymer ?
#
loop_
_entity_poly.entity_id
_entity_poly.type
_entity_poly.pdbx_seq_one_letter_code
_entity_poly.pdbx_strand_id
1 'polypeptide(L)'
;YVEMRLFDLNPLVDIGITPEQGTFADVLLLMCLFRDSPPITSREQSENDENKRRVVNRGRQPDLHLLVHNREQPMQPLAHELFDDMAPFAAMLDAARFVLDRVVPSLRRARGRKATP
;
A
#
# COMPACT_ATOMS: atom_id res chain seq x y z
N TYR A 1 4.82 -15.38 2.80
CA TYR A 1 4.24 -14.14 3.34
C TYR A 1 5.01 -12.91 2.84
N VAL A 2 4.39 -11.73 2.89
CA VAL A 2 5.05 -10.45 2.57
C VAL A 2 5.24 -9.69 3.86
N GLU A 3 6.42 -9.11 4.07
CA GLU A 3 6.76 -8.30 5.24
C GLU A 3 7.11 -6.89 4.81
N MET A 4 6.42 -5.89 5.36
CA MET A 4 6.73 -4.48 5.16
C MET A 4 7.45 -3.92 6.38
N ARG A 5 8.70 -3.47 6.19
CA ARG A 5 9.54 -2.90 7.26
C ARG A 5 9.79 -1.39 7.09
N LEU A 6 8.98 -0.72 6.27
CA LEU A 6 9.21 0.69 5.88
C LEU A 6 8.42 1.70 6.69
N PHE A 7 7.51 1.25 7.57
CA PHE A 7 6.76 2.16 8.43
C PHE A 7 7.55 2.50 9.68
N ASP A 8 7.71 3.80 9.92
CA ASP A 8 8.16 4.28 11.21
C ASP A 8 7.08 4.04 12.27
N LEU A 9 7.50 3.75 13.49
CA LEU A 9 6.59 3.67 14.63
C LEU A 9 5.96 5.03 14.88
N ASN A 10 4.64 5.06 14.95
CA ASN A 10 3.89 6.25 15.34
C ASN A 10 3.85 6.35 16.88
N PRO A 11 4.55 7.32 17.50
CA PRO A 11 4.62 7.41 18.95
C PRO A 11 3.32 7.90 19.60
N LEU A 12 2.31 8.28 18.80
CA LEU A 12 1.03 8.80 19.28
C LEU A 12 -0.04 7.70 19.39
N VAL A 13 0.28 6.46 19.08
CA VAL A 13 -0.65 5.32 19.18
C VAL A 13 0.02 4.14 19.88
N ASP A 14 -0.75 3.40 20.69
CA ASP A 14 -0.25 2.37 21.60
C ASP A 14 0.50 1.23 20.88
N ILE A 15 0.06 0.86 19.70
CA ILE A 15 0.67 -0.23 18.90
C ILE A 15 1.65 0.26 17.83
N GLY A 16 1.92 1.57 17.79
CA GLY A 16 2.89 2.18 16.86
C GLY A 16 2.44 2.29 15.41
N ILE A 17 1.22 1.86 15.07
CA ILE A 17 0.64 1.95 13.72
C ILE A 17 -0.87 2.23 13.80
N THR A 18 -1.40 3.08 12.90
CA THR A 18 -2.84 3.33 12.83
C THR A 18 -3.55 2.35 11.89
N PRO A 19 -4.87 2.15 12.04
CA PRO A 19 -5.66 1.35 11.08
C PRO A 19 -5.56 1.88 9.63
N GLU A 20 -5.47 3.20 9.45
CA GLU A 20 -5.32 3.83 8.14
C GLU A 20 -3.98 3.50 7.49
N GLN A 21 -2.90 3.49 8.28
CA GLN A 21 -1.58 3.04 7.79
C GLN A 21 -1.60 1.57 7.37
N GLY A 22 -2.29 0.71 8.13
CA GLY A 22 -2.52 -0.69 7.77
C GLY A 22 -3.30 -0.82 6.46
N THR A 23 -4.41 -0.08 6.34
CA THR A 23 -5.22 -0.07 5.11
C THR A 23 -4.43 0.43 3.90
N PHE A 24 -3.62 1.48 4.07
CA PHE A 24 -2.73 1.95 3.02
C PHE A 24 -1.76 0.85 2.56
N ALA A 25 -1.17 0.11 3.49
CA ALA A 25 -0.28 -1.00 3.17
C ALA A 25 -1.00 -2.10 2.38
N ASP A 26 -2.22 -2.48 2.79
CA ASP A 26 -3.02 -3.50 2.11
C ASP A 26 -3.34 -3.08 0.68
N VAL A 27 -3.76 -1.84 0.45
CA VAL A 27 -4.05 -1.30 -0.88
C VAL A 27 -2.80 -1.24 -1.75
N LEU A 28 -1.67 -0.78 -1.21
CA LEU A 28 -0.39 -0.72 -1.92
C LEU A 28 0.07 -2.12 -2.35
N LEU A 29 0.02 -3.09 -1.45
CA LEU A 29 0.40 -4.48 -1.76
C LEU A 29 -0.54 -5.10 -2.79
N LEU A 30 -1.84 -4.81 -2.71
CA LEU A 30 -2.81 -5.28 -3.69
C LEU A 30 -2.53 -4.69 -5.08
N MET A 31 -2.26 -3.40 -5.17
CA MET A 31 -1.84 -2.76 -6.42
C MET A 31 -0.56 -3.40 -6.97
N CYS A 32 0.47 -3.61 -6.14
CA CYS A 32 1.72 -4.23 -6.55
C CYS A 32 1.51 -5.68 -7.06
N LEU A 33 0.54 -6.40 -6.52
CA LEU A 33 0.22 -7.77 -6.94
C LEU A 33 -0.35 -7.81 -8.37
N PHE A 34 -1.11 -6.80 -8.77
CA PHE A 34 -1.81 -6.76 -10.07
C PHE A 34 -1.09 -5.94 -11.15
N ARG A 35 -0.05 -5.19 -10.78
CA ARG A 35 0.76 -4.44 -11.74
C ARG A 35 1.83 -5.32 -12.37
N ASP A 36 2.11 -5.07 -13.63
CA ASP A 36 3.28 -5.64 -14.29
C ASP A 36 4.55 -5.22 -13.56
N SER A 37 5.40 -6.20 -13.27
CA SER A 37 6.65 -6.00 -12.54
C SER A 37 7.80 -6.64 -13.31
N PRO A 38 8.33 -5.98 -14.34
CA PRO A 38 9.51 -6.47 -15.06
C PRO A 38 10.72 -6.52 -14.13
N PRO A 39 11.74 -7.32 -14.46
CA PRO A 39 12.98 -7.37 -13.70
C PRO A 39 13.63 -5.99 -13.59
N ILE A 40 14.03 -5.62 -12.37
CA ILE A 40 14.71 -4.36 -12.11
C ILE A 40 16.11 -4.37 -12.74
N THR A 41 16.47 -3.30 -13.42
CA THR A 41 17.82 -3.11 -13.98
C THR A 41 18.79 -2.59 -12.92
N SER A 42 20.10 -2.76 -13.15
CA SER A 42 21.14 -2.21 -12.25
C SER A 42 21.04 -0.69 -12.12
N ARG A 43 20.60 0.00 -13.16
CA ARG A 43 20.38 1.45 -13.14
C ARG A 43 19.21 1.81 -12.24
N GLU A 44 18.07 1.16 -12.40
CA GLU A 44 16.88 1.38 -11.56
C GLU A 44 17.17 1.06 -10.09
N GLN A 45 17.98 0.03 -9.84
CA GLN A 45 18.42 -0.26 -8.48
C GLN A 45 19.23 0.91 -7.90
N SER A 46 20.16 1.48 -8.66
CA SER A 46 20.97 2.64 -8.23
C SER A 46 20.10 3.88 -8.01
N GLU A 47 19.10 4.13 -8.87
CA GLU A 47 18.12 5.21 -8.70
C GLU A 47 17.30 5.02 -7.40
N ASN A 48 16.85 3.80 -7.13
CA ASN A 48 16.10 3.48 -5.92
C ASN A 48 16.93 3.69 -4.65
N ASP A 49 18.19 3.28 -4.65
CA ASP A 49 19.08 3.46 -3.51
C ASP A 49 19.34 4.96 -3.24
N GLU A 50 19.55 5.75 -4.29
CA GLU A 50 19.68 7.20 -4.18
C GLU A 50 18.38 7.85 -3.71
N ASN A 51 17.23 7.46 -4.26
CA ASN A 51 15.91 7.96 -3.84
C ASN A 51 15.63 7.65 -2.37
N LYS A 52 15.91 6.43 -1.94
CA LYS A 52 15.82 6.04 -0.53
C LYS A 52 16.68 6.96 0.35
N ARG A 53 17.93 7.19 -0.01
CA ARG A 53 18.83 8.10 0.71
C ARG A 53 18.27 9.53 0.77
N ARG A 54 17.70 10.03 -0.32
CA ARG A 54 17.09 11.37 -0.36
C ARG A 54 15.89 11.47 0.55
N VAL A 55 14.99 10.51 0.50
CA VAL A 55 13.77 10.50 1.33
C VAL A 55 14.12 10.38 2.82
N VAL A 56 15.04 9.50 3.19
CA VAL A 56 15.47 9.35 4.58
C VAL A 56 16.05 10.67 5.14
N ASN A 57 16.85 11.40 4.36
CA ASN A 57 17.52 12.59 4.84
C ASN A 57 16.68 13.87 4.68
N ARG A 58 15.80 13.95 3.69
CA ARG A 58 15.10 15.19 3.30
C ARG A 58 13.62 14.99 2.96
N GLY A 59 12.98 13.89 3.37
CA GLY A 59 11.62 13.52 2.98
C GLY A 59 10.54 14.56 3.28
N ARG A 60 10.79 15.49 4.21
CA ARG A 60 9.86 16.58 4.56
C ARG A 60 10.14 17.90 3.84
N GLN A 61 11.16 17.96 3.00
CA GLN A 61 11.46 19.18 2.24
C GLN A 61 10.49 19.33 1.08
N PRO A 62 9.88 20.52 0.89
CA PRO A 62 8.83 20.71 -0.13
C PRO A 62 9.36 20.64 -1.57
N ASP A 63 10.67 20.82 -1.76
CA ASP A 63 11.36 20.81 -3.05
C ASP A 63 12.12 19.50 -3.32
N LEU A 64 11.81 18.43 -2.61
CA LEU A 64 12.46 17.16 -2.81
C LEU A 64 12.17 16.59 -4.21
N HIS A 65 13.23 16.28 -4.95
CA HIS A 65 13.18 15.61 -6.25
C HIS A 65 13.70 14.17 -6.14
N LEU A 66 13.07 13.27 -6.86
CA LEU A 66 13.46 11.88 -6.99
C LEU A 66 13.93 11.60 -8.42
N LEU A 67 14.78 10.59 -8.55
CA LEU A 67 15.22 10.08 -9.86
C LEU A 67 14.22 9.06 -10.38
N VAL A 68 13.65 9.32 -11.55
CA VAL A 68 12.74 8.41 -12.25
C VAL A 68 13.17 8.35 -13.72
N HIS A 69 13.57 7.17 -14.19
CA HIS A 69 14.10 6.98 -15.54
C HIS A 69 15.23 7.98 -15.89
N ASN A 70 16.15 8.15 -14.97
CA ASN A 70 17.31 9.06 -15.07
C ASN A 70 16.94 10.55 -15.21
N ARG A 71 15.77 10.94 -14.70
CA ARG A 71 15.29 12.34 -14.68
C ARG A 71 14.91 12.74 -13.28
N GLU A 72 15.26 13.97 -12.92
CA GLU A 72 14.80 14.59 -11.66
C GLU A 72 13.31 14.95 -11.78
N GLN A 73 12.49 14.43 -10.87
CA GLN A 73 11.06 14.72 -10.81
C GLN A 73 10.67 15.11 -9.37
N PRO A 74 9.82 16.11 -9.19
CA PRO A 74 9.38 16.50 -7.85
C PRO A 74 8.58 15.35 -7.21
N MET A 75 8.86 15.09 -5.92
CA MET A 75 8.27 13.95 -5.20
C MET A 75 6.74 14.08 -5.05
N GLN A 76 6.21 15.29 -4.83
CA GLN A 76 4.78 15.48 -4.58
C GLN A 76 3.88 15.03 -5.75
N PRO A 77 4.10 15.44 -7.01
CA PRO A 77 3.34 14.91 -8.13
C PRO A 77 3.43 13.39 -8.27
N LEU A 78 4.62 12.81 -8.08
CA LEU A 78 4.79 11.35 -8.13
C LEU A 78 3.96 10.63 -7.05
N ALA A 79 3.88 11.22 -5.84
CA ALA A 79 3.04 10.68 -4.78
C ALA A 79 1.55 10.77 -5.12
N HIS A 80 1.09 11.88 -5.73
CA HIS A 80 -0.30 12.00 -6.18
C HIS A 80 -0.64 10.96 -7.25
N GLU A 81 0.21 10.79 -8.27
CA GLU A 81 0.03 9.76 -9.28
C GLU A 81 -0.06 8.35 -8.65
N LEU A 82 0.77 8.05 -7.66
CA LEU A 82 0.70 6.78 -6.94
C LEU A 82 -0.66 6.60 -6.24
N PHE A 83 -1.16 7.63 -5.56
CA PHE A 83 -2.48 7.57 -4.90
C PHE A 83 -3.63 7.42 -5.90
N ASP A 84 -3.56 8.09 -7.05
CA ASP A 84 -4.55 7.94 -8.12
C ASP A 84 -4.54 6.50 -8.67
N ASP A 85 -3.36 5.92 -8.86
CA ASP A 85 -3.20 4.52 -9.26
C ASP A 85 -3.70 3.52 -8.20
N MET A 86 -3.64 3.86 -6.93
CA MET A 86 -4.13 3.03 -5.82
C MET A 86 -5.66 3.07 -5.67
N ALA A 87 -6.34 4.12 -6.11
CA ALA A 87 -7.77 4.32 -5.88
C ALA A 87 -8.66 3.15 -6.35
N PRO A 88 -8.48 2.55 -7.55
CA PRO A 88 -9.28 1.39 -7.97
C PRO A 88 -9.11 0.17 -7.03
N PHE A 89 -7.90 -0.03 -6.50
CA PHE A 89 -7.61 -1.14 -5.59
C PHE A 89 -8.20 -0.91 -4.20
N ALA A 90 -8.29 0.34 -3.74
CA ALA A 90 -9.00 0.68 -2.52
C ALA A 90 -10.50 0.36 -2.65
N ALA A 91 -11.14 0.73 -3.76
CA ALA A 91 -12.54 0.41 -4.03
C ALA A 91 -12.78 -1.12 -4.09
N MET A 92 -11.86 -1.87 -4.68
CA MET A 92 -11.93 -3.33 -4.73
C MET A 92 -11.81 -3.95 -3.32
N LEU A 93 -10.94 -3.43 -2.47
CA LEU A 93 -10.77 -3.89 -1.09
C LEU A 93 -12.01 -3.63 -0.24
N ASP A 94 -12.64 -2.46 -0.38
CA ASP A 94 -13.89 -2.12 0.31
C ASP A 94 -15.05 -3.02 -0.12
N ALA A 95 -15.17 -3.30 -1.41
CA ALA A 95 -16.16 -4.26 -1.93
C ALA A 95 -15.94 -5.66 -1.36
N ALA A 96 -14.70 -6.13 -1.28
CA ALA A 96 -14.37 -7.43 -0.69
C ALA A 96 -14.69 -7.47 0.82
N ARG A 97 -14.37 -6.42 1.58
CA ARG A 97 -14.72 -6.29 3.01
C ARG A 97 -16.21 -6.32 3.22
N PHE A 98 -16.99 -5.60 2.41
CA PHE A 98 -18.44 -5.64 2.47
C PHE A 98 -19.02 -7.06 2.33
N VAL A 99 -18.49 -7.84 1.37
CA VAL A 99 -18.90 -9.24 1.17
C VAL A 99 -18.54 -10.11 2.37
N LEU A 100 -17.31 -9.98 2.88
CA LEU A 100 -16.86 -10.74 4.04
C LEU A 100 -17.68 -10.43 5.29
N ASP A 101 -17.98 -9.18 5.56
CA ASP A 101 -18.65 -8.76 6.79
C ASP A 101 -20.16 -9.04 6.78
N ARG A 102 -20.80 -9.00 5.61
CA ARG A 102 -22.26 -9.14 5.51
C ARG A 102 -22.74 -10.46 4.94
N VAL A 103 -22.06 -10.98 3.93
CA VAL A 103 -22.51 -12.19 3.21
C VAL A 103 -22.04 -13.44 3.92
N VAL A 104 -20.77 -13.53 4.32
CA VAL A 104 -20.21 -14.73 4.96
C VAL A 104 -20.89 -15.10 6.28
N PRO A 105 -21.17 -14.15 7.21
CA PRO A 105 -21.92 -14.47 8.43
C PRO A 105 -23.34 -14.98 8.16
N SER A 106 -24.00 -14.47 7.12
CA SER A 106 -25.34 -14.92 6.72
C SER A 106 -25.33 -16.35 6.21
N LEU A 107 -24.33 -16.71 5.40
CA LEU A 107 -24.15 -18.07 4.90
C LEU A 107 -23.83 -19.07 6.03
N ARG A 108 -23.00 -18.69 6.99
CA ARG A 108 -22.70 -19.51 8.16
C ARG A 108 -23.94 -19.78 9.02
N ARG A 109 -24.80 -18.78 9.25
CA ARG A 109 -26.08 -18.93 9.98
C ARG A 109 -27.07 -19.85 9.26
N ALA A 110 -27.17 -19.73 7.93
CA ALA A 110 -28.03 -20.59 7.12
C ALA A 110 -27.57 -22.05 7.13
N ARG A 111 -26.28 -22.32 7.16
CA ARG A 111 -25.71 -23.67 7.22
C ARG A 111 -25.90 -24.32 8.59
N GLY A 112 -25.83 -23.56 9.68
CA GLY A 112 -26.06 -24.06 11.05
C GLY A 112 -27.50 -24.44 11.34
N ARG A 113 -28.48 -23.87 10.62
CA ARG A 113 -29.91 -24.24 10.78
C ARG A 113 -30.32 -25.56 10.11
N LYS A 114 -29.49 -26.11 9.22
CA LYS A 114 -29.74 -27.40 8.53
C LYS A 114 -29.17 -28.61 9.25
N ALA A 115 -28.56 -28.45 10.41
CA ALA A 115 -27.85 -29.51 11.14
C ALA A 115 -28.57 -29.93 12.43
N THR A 116 -29.92 -29.76 12.52
CA THR A 116 -30.74 -30.38 13.59
C THR A 116 -31.66 -31.40 12.95
N PRO A 117 -31.55 -32.73 13.33
CA PRO A 117 -32.43 -33.78 12.86
C PRO A 117 -33.83 -33.59 13.40
#